data_b5f87af86b90bfe35c24c205c8cbe1d1
#
_entry.id   b5f87af86b90bfe35c24c205c8cbe1d1
#
_cell.length_a   1.000
_cell.length_b   1.000
_cell.length_c   1.000
_cell.angle_alpha   90.00
_cell.angle_beta   90.00
_cell.angle_gamma   90.00
#
_symmetry.space_group_name_H-M   'P 1'
#
loop_
_entity.id
_entity.type
_entity.pdbx_description
1 polymer ?
#
loop_
_entity_poly.entity_id
_entity_poly.type
_entity_poly.pdbx_seq_one_letter_code
_entity_poly.pdbx_strand_id
1 'polypeptide(L)'
;MKKSLALILTFIMVLALVPSVALAEGEEGKVTITKTLVSDTPDTDGNYTIKLTVQGNPVTQNVQPNADVVLVIDCSGSMNNRMDTAKNAGKRFADGILTDSSDNKMAVIGFSSEKTEYIGIWPFGHYVTYPAIRYETGLTDQPNTIKTKINEMRADGGTDYTAALTKAKQILDGRQDKNRPGYVVFISDGAPGKQGESQNDPNWNGSNQVAQLKRDGVTIYTIGIALDGNQNQAAREYLKSMATSPSHFRNITDANLNTQLETILIEWAAQINEVHAGTNAVMVDVINDGFFDFVSADDGLTYDGDAKSLTWDIGDILKAEQSITFKIKPKDGWTGTKDTNKSCKLNYTKHDGTPGEVEAPSPQVTIAAVVGSLTVTKTVVMPEGDTTSVKDREYTFTIQSGGHTDSKKVVIGDNNTGSVTFDNVPVGEYTVTEAGADIDGYNVVTTSNPADGKVKVAEGQ
;
A
#
# COMPACT_ATOMS: atom_id res chain seq x y z
N MET A 1 26.32 17.99 50.53
CA MET A 1 25.06 17.29 50.30
C MET A 1 24.40 17.96 49.11
N LYS A 2 24.53 17.36 47.94
CA LYS A 2 23.96 17.87 46.69
C LYS A 2 22.51 17.35 46.59
N LYS A 3 21.52 18.20 46.57
CA LYS A 3 20.12 17.87 46.29
C LYS A 3 19.92 17.94 44.79
N SER A 4 19.80 16.80 44.16
CA SER A 4 19.35 16.68 42.78
C SER A 4 17.84 16.92 42.72
N LEU A 5 17.43 17.97 42.04
CA LEU A 5 16.04 18.25 41.72
C LEU A 5 15.67 17.44 40.48
N ALA A 6 14.89 16.37 40.64
CA ALA A 6 14.34 15.61 39.54
C ALA A 6 13.17 16.40 38.94
N LEU A 7 13.35 16.84 37.70
CA LEU A 7 12.29 17.43 36.88
C LEU A 7 11.40 16.29 36.40
N ILE A 8 10.19 16.16 36.96
CA ILE A 8 9.17 15.23 36.45
C ILE A 8 8.54 15.91 35.26
N LEU A 9 8.95 15.46 34.07
CA LEU A 9 8.30 15.81 32.82
C LEU A 9 7.00 15.01 32.73
N THR A 10 5.88 15.67 33.01
CA THR A 10 4.55 15.04 32.84
C THR A 10 4.24 15.02 31.34
N PHE A 11 4.53 13.89 30.72
CA PHE A 11 4.11 13.60 29.36
C PHE A 11 2.59 13.38 29.38
N ILE A 12 1.82 14.38 28.97
CA ILE A 12 0.40 14.19 28.66
C ILE A 12 0.35 13.37 27.39
N MET A 13 0.24 12.05 27.56
CA MET A 13 -0.06 11.13 26.49
C MET A 13 -1.52 11.37 26.10
N VAL A 14 -1.75 12.24 25.11
CA VAL A 14 -3.02 12.27 24.40
C VAL A 14 -3.06 10.96 23.61
N LEU A 15 -3.65 9.94 24.23
CA LEU A 15 -4.03 8.72 23.54
C LEU A 15 -5.09 9.15 22.51
N ALA A 16 -4.67 9.44 21.28
CA ALA A 16 -5.59 9.50 20.18
C ALA A 16 -6.22 8.11 20.11
N LEU A 17 -7.41 7.98 20.66
CA LEU A 17 -8.32 6.87 20.38
C LEU A 17 -8.56 6.91 18.88
N VAL A 18 -7.74 6.18 18.13
CA VAL A 18 -8.13 5.74 16.78
C VAL A 18 -9.39 4.92 17.06
N PRO A 19 -10.57 5.36 16.63
CA PRO A 19 -11.72 4.49 16.72
C PRO A 19 -11.37 3.28 15.87
N SER A 20 -11.09 2.15 16.48
CA SER A 20 -11.26 0.87 15.84
C SER A 20 -12.73 0.88 15.43
N VAL A 21 -12.99 1.17 14.17
CA VAL A 21 -14.32 0.96 13.60
C VAL A 21 -14.48 -0.55 13.59
N ALA A 22 -14.90 -1.10 14.74
CA ALA A 22 -15.51 -2.40 14.74
C ALA A 22 -16.65 -2.27 13.73
N LEU A 23 -16.59 -3.02 12.64
CA LEU A 23 -17.73 -3.16 11.75
C LEU A 23 -18.92 -3.48 12.66
N ALA A 24 -19.89 -2.59 12.68
CA ALA A 24 -21.15 -2.90 13.32
C ALA A 24 -21.64 -4.19 12.65
N GLU A 25 -21.77 -5.28 13.43
CA GLU A 25 -22.43 -6.48 12.94
C GLU A 25 -23.80 -6.00 12.45
N GLY A 26 -24.03 -6.01 11.13
CA GLY A 26 -25.37 -5.75 10.63
C GLY A 26 -25.57 -5.16 9.26
N GLU A 27 -24.62 -4.47 8.64
CA GLU A 27 -24.85 -3.96 7.28
C GLU A 27 -24.15 -4.82 6.22
N GLU A 28 -24.89 -5.76 5.66
CA GLU A 28 -24.44 -6.55 4.50
C GLU A 28 -24.11 -5.63 3.32
N GLY A 29 -23.07 -5.95 2.56
CA GLY A 29 -22.61 -5.17 1.42
C GLY A 29 -21.89 -3.86 1.77
N LYS A 30 -21.68 -3.56 3.05
CA LYS A 30 -20.94 -2.36 3.47
C LYS A 30 -19.45 -2.52 3.19
N VAL A 31 -18.87 -1.50 2.58
CA VAL A 31 -17.43 -1.37 2.35
C VAL A 31 -16.87 -0.29 3.27
N THR A 32 -15.79 -0.61 3.93
CA THR A 32 -15.06 0.31 4.82
C THR A 32 -13.62 0.42 4.33
N ILE A 33 -13.14 1.65 4.26
CA ILE A 33 -11.73 1.95 3.99
C ILE A 33 -11.17 2.81 5.11
N THR A 34 -9.90 2.60 5.43
CA THR A 34 -9.17 3.49 6.34
C THR A 34 -7.82 3.84 5.77
N LYS A 35 -7.35 5.02 6.14
CA LYS A 35 -6.01 5.49 5.85
C LYS A 35 -5.41 6.02 7.15
N THR A 36 -4.28 5.50 7.57
CA THR A 36 -3.65 5.84 8.86
C THR A 36 -2.14 5.99 8.73
N LEU A 37 -1.55 6.76 9.63
CA LEU A 37 -0.12 6.68 9.91
C LEU A 37 0.17 5.39 10.68
N VAL A 38 1.22 4.68 10.30
CA VAL A 38 1.71 3.53 11.09
C VAL A 38 2.34 4.00 12.39
N SER A 39 2.95 5.20 12.37
CA SER A 39 3.54 5.87 13.53
C SER A 39 3.41 7.38 13.38
N ASP A 40 3.15 8.10 14.46
CA ASP A 40 3.13 9.57 14.51
C ASP A 40 4.54 10.18 14.44
N THR A 41 5.59 9.36 14.56
CA THR A 41 6.99 9.78 14.41
C THR A 41 7.58 9.18 13.13
N PRO A 42 8.43 9.96 12.42
CA PRO A 42 9.10 9.47 11.22
C PRO A 42 10.15 8.39 11.55
N ASP A 43 10.56 7.63 10.54
CA ASP A 43 11.71 6.75 10.61
C ASP A 43 13.03 7.53 10.64
N THR A 44 14.17 6.84 10.73
CA THR A 44 15.51 7.45 10.79
C THR A 44 15.88 8.30 9.58
N ASP A 45 15.20 8.10 8.45
CA ASP A 45 15.38 8.85 7.21
C ASP A 45 14.38 10.03 7.08
N GLY A 46 13.52 10.21 8.08
CA GLY A 46 12.50 11.26 8.13
C GLY A 46 11.22 10.91 7.38
N ASN A 47 10.97 9.62 7.06
CA ASN A 47 9.80 9.20 6.31
C ASN A 47 8.66 8.78 7.25
N TYR A 48 7.43 9.05 6.85
CA TYR A 48 6.21 8.53 7.46
C TYR A 48 5.65 7.40 6.63
N THR A 49 5.25 6.32 7.29
CA THR A 49 4.59 5.18 6.64
C THR A 49 3.09 5.32 6.75
N ILE A 50 2.41 5.31 5.62
CA ILE A 50 0.96 5.32 5.49
C ILE A 50 0.48 3.89 5.28
N LYS A 51 -0.57 3.49 5.98
CA LYS A 51 -1.30 2.23 5.76
C LYS A 51 -2.67 2.55 5.17
N LEU A 52 -2.98 1.94 4.03
CA LEU A 52 -4.31 1.86 3.45
C LEU A 52 -4.93 0.52 3.81
N THR A 53 -6.21 0.52 4.17
CA THR A 53 -6.96 -0.73 4.39
C THR A 53 -8.31 -0.68 3.71
N VAL A 54 -8.77 -1.83 3.29
CA VAL A 54 -10.13 -2.05 2.81
C VAL A 54 -10.70 -3.32 3.40
N GLN A 55 -11.96 -3.30 3.73
CA GLN A 55 -12.71 -4.45 4.25
C GLN A 55 -14.16 -4.35 3.82
N GLY A 56 -14.78 -5.47 3.46
CA GLY A 56 -16.17 -5.55 3.08
C GLY A 56 -16.96 -6.48 3.99
N ASN A 57 -18.23 -6.19 4.21
CA ASN A 57 -19.14 -7.09 4.86
C ASN A 57 -19.91 -7.88 3.78
N PRO A 58 -19.69 -9.20 3.63
CA PRO A 58 -20.33 -10.01 2.60
C PRO A 58 -21.85 -9.94 2.67
N VAL A 59 -22.50 -10.14 1.53
CA VAL A 59 -23.95 -10.28 1.45
C VAL A 59 -24.31 -11.74 1.64
N THR A 60 -25.09 -12.07 2.67
CA THR A 60 -25.43 -13.44 3.04
C THR A 60 -26.91 -13.77 2.80
N GLN A 61 -27.77 -12.77 2.64
CA GLN A 61 -29.21 -12.97 2.48
C GLN A 61 -29.60 -13.12 1.00
N ASN A 62 -30.16 -14.30 0.65
CA ASN A 62 -30.79 -14.61 -0.64
C ASN A 62 -29.90 -14.46 -1.89
N VAL A 63 -28.58 -14.49 -1.75
CA VAL A 63 -27.65 -14.45 -2.88
C VAL A 63 -26.82 -15.73 -2.87
N GLN A 64 -26.90 -16.50 -3.96
CA GLN A 64 -26.05 -17.68 -4.16
C GLN A 64 -24.76 -17.25 -4.87
N PRO A 65 -23.58 -17.77 -4.46
CA PRO A 65 -22.35 -17.61 -5.24
C PRO A 65 -22.57 -18.10 -6.67
N ASN A 66 -22.13 -17.31 -7.65
CA ASN A 66 -22.38 -17.59 -9.07
C ASN A 66 -21.13 -17.37 -9.94
N ALA A 67 -19.96 -17.71 -9.43
CA ALA A 67 -18.67 -17.52 -10.09
C ALA A 67 -18.42 -18.54 -11.23
N ASP A 68 -17.61 -18.10 -12.21
CA ASP A 68 -17.04 -18.97 -13.23
C ASP A 68 -15.54 -19.11 -13.01
N VAL A 69 -15.05 -20.29 -12.66
CA VAL A 69 -13.69 -20.56 -12.19
C VAL A 69 -12.94 -21.45 -13.17
N VAL A 70 -11.74 -21.07 -13.56
CA VAL A 70 -10.84 -21.90 -14.38
C VAL A 70 -9.63 -22.29 -13.53
N LEU A 71 -9.49 -23.56 -13.19
CA LEU A 71 -8.32 -24.12 -12.53
C LEU A 71 -7.31 -24.55 -13.60
N VAL A 72 -6.11 -23.98 -13.55
CA VAL A 72 -5.02 -24.25 -14.49
C VAL A 72 -3.88 -24.93 -13.74
N ILE A 73 -3.57 -26.17 -14.10
CA ILE A 73 -2.54 -27.00 -13.45
C ILE A 73 -1.41 -27.28 -14.45
N ASP A 74 -0.20 -26.90 -14.08
CA ASP A 74 1.01 -27.29 -14.79
C ASP A 74 1.19 -28.80 -14.79
N CYS A 75 1.36 -29.37 -16.00
CA CYS A 75 1.63 -30.78 -16.24
C CYS A 75 2.99 -30.94 -16.91
N SER A 76 3.93 -29.99 -16.76
CA SER A 76 5.30 -30.12 -17.26
C SER A 76 6.07 -31.23 -16.53
N GLY A 77 7.20 -31.66 -17.12
CA GLY A 77 7.98 -32.77 -16.58
C GLY A 77 8.50 -32.56 -15.15
N SER A 78 8.74 -31.31 -14.72
CA SER A 78 9.16 -30.94 -13.36
C SER A 78 8.09 -31.29 -12.30
N MET A 79 6.81 -31.25 -12.67
CA MET A 79 5.69 -31.59 -11.79
C MET A 79 5.58 -33.10 -11.44
N ASN A 80 6.41 -33.98 -12.02
CA ASN A 80 6.26 -35.43 -11.88
C ASN A 80 6.09 -35.89 -10.42
N ASN A 81 6.94 -35.45 -9.53
CA ASN A 81 6.89 -35.81 -8.08
C ASN A 81 5.84 -35.02 -7.30
N ARG A 82 5.18 -34.01 -7.90
CA ARG A 82 4.22 -33.09 -7.29
C ARG A 82 2.80 -33.29 -7.82
N MET A 83 2.69 -34.03 -8.91
CA MET A 83 1.42 -34.21 -9.64
C MET A 83 0.30 -34.81 -8.79
N ASP A 84 0.59 -35.84 -7.98
CA ASP A 84 -0.43 -36.47 -7.16
C ASP A 84 -0.96 -35.50 -6.07
N THR A 85 -0.08 -34.70 -5.47
CA THR A 85 -0.49 -33.66 -4.53
C THR A 85 -1.35 -32.59 -5.21
N ALA A 86 -0.90 -32.09 -6.38
CA ALA A 86 -1.65 -31.11 -7.16
C ALA A 86 -3.04 -31.63 -7.57
N LYS A 87 -3.13 -32.91 -7.99
CA LYS A 87 -4.42 -33.56 -8.30
C LYS A 87 -5.33 -33.68 -7.10
N ASN A 88 -4.81 -34.06 -5.94
CA ASN A 88 -5.62 -34.18 -4.73
C ASN A 88 -6.14 -32.82 -4.28
N ALA A 89 -5.28 -31.80 -4.24
CA ALA A 89 -5.67 -30.44 -3.89
C ALA A 89 -6.67 -29.85 -4.91
N GLY A 90 -6.46 -30.05 -6.23
CA GLY A 90 -7.39 -29.62 -7.27
C GLY A 90 -8.79 -30.27 -7.16
N LYS A 91 -8.85 -31.55 -6.76
CA LYS A 91 -10.14 -32.22 -6.52
C LYS A 91 -10.86 -31.64 -5.31
N ARG A 92 -10.15 -31.35 -4.22
CA ARG A 92 -10.71 -30.69 -3.03
C ARG A 92 -11.18 -29.27 -3.36
N PHE A 93 -10.41 -28.54 -4.17
CA PHE A 93 -10.81 -27.23 -4.66
C PHE A 93 -12.13 -27.32 -5.44
N ALA A 94 -12.28 -28.29 -6.35
CA ALA A 94 -13.51 -28.49 -7.10
C ALA A 94 -14.71 -28.79 -6.18
N ASP A 95 -14.54 -29.62 -5.14
CA ASP A 95 -15.57 -29.87 -4.14
C ASP A 95 -15.92 -28.60 -3.33
N GLY A 96 -14.92 -27.73 -3.10
CA GLY A 96 -15.14 -26.46 -2.40
C GLY A 96 -15.84 -25.40 -3.26
N ILE A 97 -15.59 -25.36 -4.57
CA ILE A 97 -16.24 -24.41 -5.49
C ILE A 97 -17.66 -24.86 -5.87
N LEU A 98 -17.83 -26.12 -6.23
CA LEU A 98 -19.07 -26.67 -6.75
C LEU A 98 -19.89 -27.31 -5.63
N THR A 99 -20.44 -26.46 -4.75
CA THR A 99 -21.28 -26.88 -3.63
C THR A 99 -22.77 -26.87 -4.02
N ASP A 100 -23.59 -27.63 -3.34
CA ASP A 100 -25.07 -27.67 -3.55
C ASP A 100 -25.72 -26.28 -3.31
N SER A 101 -25.06 -25.41 -2.56
CA SER A 101 -25.51 -24.04 -2.24
C SER A 101 -24.99 -22.95 -3.18
N SER A 102 -24.28 -23.34 -4.23
CA SER A 102 -23.70 -22.36 -5.21
C SER A 102 -24.25 -22.60 -6.61
N ASP A 103 -24.29 -21.53 -7.42
CA ASP A 103 -24.50 -21.60 -8.88
C ASP A 103 -23.16 -21.47 -9.64
N ASN A 104 -22.07 -21.83 -8.98
CA ASN A 104 -20.74 -21.76 -9.56
C ASN A 104 -20.58 -22.75 -10.72
N LYS A 105 -19.74 -22.37 -11.68
CA LYS A 105 -19.25 -23.28 -12.72
C LYS A 105 -17.74 -23.32 -12.68
N MET A 106 -17.18 -24.46 -12.96
CA MET A 106 -15.74 -24.66 -12.99
C MET A 106 -15.30 -25.34 -14.27
N ALA A 107 -14.15 -24.93 -14.78
CA ALA A 107 -13.40 -25.64 -15.82
C ALA A 107 -12.02 -25.98 -15.28
N VAL A 108 -11.39 -26.99 -15.85
CA VAL A 108 -10.00 -27.33 -15.56
C VAL A 108 -9.19 -27.43 -16.82
N ILE A 109 -7.93 -26.96 -16.76
CA ILE A 109 -6.92 -27.04 -17.80
C ILE A 109 -5.68 -27.71 -17.21
N GLY A 110 -5.22 -28.78 -17.84
CA GLY A 110 -3.88 -29.33 -17.61
C GLY A 110 -3.00 -29.01 -18.81
N PHE A 111 -1.94 -28.25 -18.60
CA PHE A 111 -1.10 -27.75 -19.68
C PHE A 111 0.36 -28.20 -19.55
N SER A 112 1.05 -28.21 -20.69
CA SER A 112 2.48 -28.50 -20.81
C SER A 112 3.04 -27.64 -21.96
N SER A 113 4.00 -28.13 -22.72
CA SER A 113 4.35 -27.60 -24.04
C SER A 113 3.93 -28.56 -25.15
N GLU A 114 3.81 -28.04 -26.36
CA GLU A 114 3.74 -28.90 -27.54
C GLU A 114 4.98 -29.81 -27.60
N LYS A 115 4.77 -31.08 -27.91
CA LYS A 115 5.83 -32.08 -27.96
C LYS A 115 5.58 -33.01 -29.15
N THR A 116 6.60 -33.23 -29.95
CA THR A 116 6.55 -34.21 -31.04
C THR A 116 7.50 -35.39 -30.74
N GLU A 117 6.97 -36.57 -30.72
CA GLU A 117 7.73 -37.80 -30.46
C GLU A 117 7.60 -38.77 -31.60
N TYR A 118 8.69 -39.53 -31.85
CA TYR A 118 8.66 -40.65 -32.76
C TYR A 118 8.21 -41.91 -32.02
N ILE A 119 7.10 -42.50 -32.45
CA ILE A 119 6.53 -43.69 -31.84
C ILE A 119 6.72 -44.88 -32.81
N GLY A 120 7.32 -45.93 -32.30
CA GLY A 120 7.58 -47.18 -33.04
C GLY A 120 9.07 -47.49 -33.18
N ILE A 121 9.38 -48.52 -33.96
CA ILE A 121 10.74 -48.96 -34.22
C ILE A 121 11.16 -48.39 -35.60
N TRP A 122 12.29 -47.65 -35.62
CA TRP A 122 12.83 -47.10 -36.86
C TRP A 122 13.08 -48.22 -37.90
N PRO A 123 12.69 -48.06 -39.21
CA PRO A 123 12.02 -46.91 -39.81
C PRO A 123 10.48 -47.02 -39.84
N PHE A 124 9.87 -47.95 -39.12
CA PHE A 124 8.43 -48.28 -39.20
C PHE A 124 7.55 -47.54 -38.20
N GLY A 125 8.11 -46.55 -37.50
CA GLY A 125 7.34 -45.68 -36.61
C GLY A 125 6.80 -44.45 -37.33
N HIS A 126 6.11 -43.60 -36.57
CA HIS A 126 5.59 -42.32 -37.02
C HIS A 126 5.76 -41.25 -35.96
N TYR A 127 5.71 -39.98 -36.34
CA TYR A 127 5.72 -38.86 -35.43
C TYR A 127 4.31 -38.58 -34.91
N VAL A 128 4.20 -38.39 -33.61
CA VAL A 128 2.96 -37.95 -32.94
C VAL A 128 3.24 -36.62 -32.25
N THR A 129 2.40 -35.62 -32.55
CA THR A 129 2.47 -34.31 -31.88
C THR A 129 1.40 -34.23 -30.80
N TYR A 130 1.82 -34.00 -29.57
CA TYR A 130 0.97 -33.74 -28.42
C TYR A 130 0.82 -32.24 -28.26
N PRO A 131 -0.42 -31.72 -28.13
CA PRO A 131 -0.65 -30.28 -27.95
C PRO A 131 -0.19 -29.81 -26.59
N ALA A 132 0.00 -28.49 -26.42
CA ALA A 132 0.32 -27.88 -25.13
C ALA A 132 -0.81 -28.05 -24.10
N ILE A 133 -2.08 -27.94 -24.54
CA ILE A 133 -3.25 -28.24 -23.71
C ILE A 133 -3.62 -29.70 -23.90
N ARG A 134 -3.41 -30.52 -22.87
CA ARG A 134 -3.62 -31.98 -22.95
C ARG A 134 -4.88 -32.41 -22.21
N TYR A 135 -5.30 -31.64 -21.23
CA TYR A 135 -6.45 -31.96 -20.39
C TYR A 135 -7.31 -30.72 -20.26
N GLU A 136 -8.58 -30.81 -20.59
CA GLU A 136 -9.49 -29.68 -20.47
C GLU A 136 -10.94 -30.10 -20.28
N THR A 137 -11.71 -29.20 -19.65
CA THR A 137 -13.16 -29.22 -19.64
C THR A 137 -13.69 -27.84 -20.03
N GLY A 138 -14.95 -27.76 -20.48
CA GLY A 138 -15.70 -26.52 -20.44
C GLY A 138 -16.16 -26.20 -19.02
N LEU A 139 -16.79 -25.02 -18.84
CA LEU A 139 -17.45 -24.65 -17.59
C LEU A 139 -18.62 -25.62 -17.31
N THR A 140 -18.64 -26.21 -16.15
CA THR A 140 -19.66 -27.16 -15.69
C THR A 140 -19.89 -27.01 -14.18
N ASP A 141 -21.10 -27.29 -13.75
CA ASP A 141 -21.51 -27.42 -12.34
C ASP A 141 -21.31 -28.85 -11.78
N GLN A 142 -20.75 -29.76 -12.60
CA GLN A 142 -20.61 -31.18 -12.25
C GLN A 142 -19.19 -31.47 -11.68
N PRO A 143 -19.02 -31.60 -10.34
CA PRO A 143 -17.70 -31.81 -9.74
C PRO A 143 -17.04 -33.11 -10.21
N ASN A 144 -17.77 -34.13 -10.52
CA ASN A 144 -17.21 -35.40 -11.00
C ASN A 144 -16.58 -35.29 -12.37
N THR A 145 -17.09 -34.44 -13.26
CA THR A 145 -16.48 -34.14 -14.56
C THR A 145 -15.09 -33.53 -14.38
N ILE A 146 -14.98 -32.54 -13.51
CA ILE A 146 -13.72 -31.88 -13.16
C ILE A 146 -12.73 -32.86 -12.52
N LYS A 147 -13.17 -33.61 -11.51
CA LYS A 147 -12.32 -34.59 -10.79
C LYS A 147 -11.82 -35.71 -11.70
N THR A 148 -12.64 -36.19 -12.62
CA THR A 148 -12.25 -37.20 -13.62
C THR A 148 -11.14 -36.66 -14.52
N LYS A 149 -11.28 -35.42 -15.03
CA LYS A 149 -10.27 -34.80 -15.88
C LYS A 149 -8.94 -34.55 -15.14
N ILE A 150 -9.02 -34.13 -13.89
CA ILE A 150 -7.83 -33.97 -13.01
C ILE A 150 -7.11 -35.33 -12.84
N ASN A 151 -7.85 -36.41 -12.63
CA ASN A 151 -7.24 -37.74 -12.46
C ASN A 151 -6.46 -38.23 -13.71
N GLU A 152 -6.87 -37.82 -14.89
CA GLU A 152 -6.19 -38.17 -16.16
C GLU A 152 -4.81 -37.49 -16.31
N MET A 153 -4.54 -36.37 -15.63
CA MET A 153 -3.34 -35.56 -15.78
C MET A 153 -2.07 -36.37 -15.50
N ARG A 154 -1.04 -36.16 -16.33
CA ARG A 154 0.30 -36.74 -16.22
C ARG A 154 1.33 -35.65 -16.50
N ALA A 155 2.43 -35.69 -15.78
CA ALA A 155 3.53 -34.75 -15.97
C ALA A 155 4.41 -35.18 -17.15
N ASP A 156 4.58 -34.28 -18.14
CA ASP A 156 5.46 -34.49 -19.31
C ASP A 156 5.62 -33.20 -20.11
N GLY A 157 6.79 -32.97 -20.71
CA GLY A 157 7.06 -31.85 -21.58
C GLY A 157 7.55 -30.59 -20.91
N GLY A 158 7.51 -29.48 -21.61
CA GLY A 158 7.88 -28.12 -21.09
C GLY A 158 6.68 -27.37 -20.54
N THR A 159 6.78 -26.03 -20.46
CA THR A 159 5.86 -25.18 -19.71
C THR A 159 5.41 -23.99 -20.57
N ASP A 160 4.21 -24.05 -21.20
CA ASP A 160 3.67 -22.99 -22.07
C ASP A 160 2.51 -22.26 -21.39
N TYR A 161 2.82 -21.19 -20.65
CA TYR A 161 1.81 -20.33 -20.02
C TYR A 161 0.93 -19.61 -21.04
N THR A 162 1.49 -19.26 -22.24
CA THR A 162 0.71 -18.61 -23.30
C THR A 162 -0.45 -19.48 -23.77
N ALA A 163 -0.18 -20.77 -24.02
CA ALA A 163 -1.23 -21.72 -24.41
C ALA A 163 -2.27 -21.89 -23.30
N ALA A 164 -1.83 -22.04 -22.04
CA ALA A 164 -2.70 -22.21 -20.87
C ALA A 164 -3.62 -21.00 -20.64
N LEU A 165 -3.07 -19.80 -20.64
CA LEU A 165 -3.80 -18.54 -20.42
C LEU A 165 -4.71 -18.18 -21.61
N THR A 166 -4.28 -18.48 -22.85
CA THR A 166 -5.13 -18.34 -24.03
C THR A 166 -6.36 -19.24 -23.90
N LYS A 167 -6.18 -20.48 -23.45
CA LYS A 167 -7.29 -21.41 -23.26
C LYS A 167 -8.22 -20.97 -22.11
N ALA A 168 -7.66 -20.53 -20.99
CA ALA A 168 -8.45 -19.99 -19.88
C ALA A 168 -9.30 -18.80 -20.33
N LYS A 169 -8.70 -17.87 -21.09
CA LYS A 169 -9.42 -16.73 -21.67
C LYS A 169 -10.55 -17.19 -22.61
N GLN A 170 -10.28 -18.12 -23.50
CA GLN A 170 -11.30 -18.65 -24.43
C GLN A 170 -12.50 -19.24 -23.66
N ILE A 171 -12.27 -19.99 -22.57
CA ILE A 171 -13.32 -20.56 -21.75
C ILE A 171 -14.15 -19.44 -21.10
N LEU A 172 -13.50 -18.44 -20.51
CA LEU A 172 -14.19 -17.32 -19.86
C LEU A 172 -14.86 -16.37 -20.87
N ASP A 173 -14.31 -16.19 -22.05
CA ASP A 173 -14.96 -15.44 -23.15
C ASP A 173 -16.20 -16.16 -23.69
N GLY A 174 -16.23 -17.48 -23.63
CA GLY A 174 -17.37 -18.31 -24.03
C GLY A 174 -18.55 -18.31 -23.03
N ARG A 175 -18.46 -17.61 -21.88
CA ARG A 175 -19.54 -17.53 -20.90
C ARG A 175 -20.82 -16.93 -21.50
N GLN A 176 -21.96 -17.49 -21.12
CA GLN A 176 -23.26 -16.95 -21.52
C GLN A 176 -23.58 -15.63 -20.79
N ASP A 177 -23.25 -15.57 -19.50
CA ASP A 177 -23.40 -14.37 -18.67
C ASP A 177 -22.02 -13.78 -18.34
N LYS A 178 -21.75 -12.60 -18.87
CA LYS A 178 -20.50 -11.87 -18.65
C LYS A 178 -20.45 -11.14 -17.31
N ASN A 179 -21.58 -10.99 -16.64
CA ASN A 179 -21.65 -10.33 -15.34
C ASN A 179 -21.25 -11.25 -14.18
N ARG A 180 -21.17 -12.57 -14.43
CA ARG A 180 -20.68 -13.51 -13.43
C ARG A 180 -19.20 -13.26 -13.16
N PRO A 181 -18.76 -13.17 -11.88
CA PRO A 181 -17.35 -13.06 -11.56
C PRO A 181 -16.52 -14.17 -12.21
N GLY A 182 -15.41 -13.82 -12.82
CA GLY A 182 -14.50 -14.76 -13.48
C GLY A 182 -13.21 -14.91 -12.68
N TYR A 183 -12.80 -16.16 -12.47
CA TYR A 183 -11.58 -16.47 -11.73
C TYR A 183 -10.66 -17.41 -12.50
N VAL A 184 -9.35 -17.18 -12.41
CA VAL A 184 -8.31 -18.11 -12.86
C VAL A 184 -7.44 -18.46 -11.66
N VAL A 185 -7.32 -19.74 -11.34
CA VAL A 185 -6.38 -20.25 -10.32
C VAL A 185 -5.29 -21.00 -11.05
N PHE A 186 -4.07 -20.46 -11.06
CA PHE A 186 -2.93 -20.94 -11.86
C PHE A 186 -1.84 -21.53 -10.96
N ILE A 187 -1.48 -22.79 -11.18
CA ILE A 187 -0.52 -23.55 -10.38
C ILE A 187 0.63 -24.00 -11.28
N SER A 188 1.88 -23.65 -10.93
CA SER A 188 3.08 -24.09 -11.63
C SER A 188 4.29 -24.19 -10.72
N ASP A 189 5.27 -25.01 -11.09
CA ASP A 189 6.54 -25.22 -10.38
C ASP A 189 7.77 -24.72 -11.15
N GLY A 190 7.58 -23.92 -12.23
CA GLY A 190 8.70 -23.50 -13.05
C GLY A 190 8.44 -22.23 -13.88
N ALA A 191 9.50 -21.76 -14.50
CA ALA A 191 9.43 -20.69 -15.49
C ALA A 191 8.85 -21.22 -16.82
N PRO A 192 8.12 -20.37 -17.57
CA PRO A 192 7.69 -20.74 -18.91
C PRO A 192 8.89 -20.96 -19.84
N GLY A 193 8.86 -22.05 -20.60
CA GLY A 193 9.93 -22.42 -21.52
C GLY A 193 9.73 -23.80 -22.14
N LYS A 194 10.50 -24.09 -23.19
CA LYS A 194 10.54 -25.42 -23.80
C LYS A 194 11.22 -26.42 -22.88
N GLN A 195 10.91 -27.69 -23.06
CA GLN A 195 11.60 -28.77 -22.36
C GLN A 195 13.12 -28.69 -22.55
N GLY A 196 13.86 -28.55 -21.46
CA GLY A 196 15.32 -28.41 -21.47
C GLY A 196 15.83 -26.97 -21.59
N GLU A 197 14.99 -25.98 -21.76
CA GLU A 197 15.32 -24.55 -21.74
C GLU A 197 14.76 -23.93 -20.45
N SER A 198 15.62 -23.55 -19.53
CA SER A 198 15.22 -22.96 -18.25
C SER A 198 15.14 -21.44 -18.35
N GLN A 199 14.20 -20.88 -19.14
CA GLN A 199 14.15 -19.44 -19.31
C GLN A 199 12.71 -18.92 -19.33
N ASN A 200 12.53 -17.74 -18.74
CA ASN A 200 11.31 -16.96 -18.82
C ASN A 200 11.19 -16.38 -20.24
N ASP A 201 10.83 -17.23 -21.21
CA ASP A 201 10.68 -16.82 -22.61
C ASP A 201 9.45 -15.93 -22.77
N PRO A 202 9.60 -14.68 -23.25
CA PRO A 202 8.49 -13.75 -23.45
C PRO A 202 7.39 -14.28 -24.38
N ASN A 203 7.73 -15.17 -25.30
CA ASN A 203 6.76 -15.78 -26.23
C ASN A 203 5.90 -16.86 -25.57
N TRP A 204 6.32 -17.36 -24.39
CA TRP A 204 5.70 -18.47 -23.68
C TRP A 204 5.09 -18.07 -22.34
N ASN A 205 5.27 -16.82 -21.92
CA ASN A 205 4.83 -16.36 -20.61
C ASN A 205 3.37 -15.91 -20.52
N GLY A 206 2.70 -15.68 -21.65
CA GLY A 206 1.28 -15.30 -21.66
C GLY A 206 0.96 -13.92 -21.10
N SER A 207 1.92 -12.99 -21.04
CA SER A 207 1.74 -11.65 -20.48
C SER A 207 0.59 -10.86 -21.12
N ASN A 208 0.40 -10.99 -22.42
CA ASN A 208 -0.72 -10.37 -23.13
C ASN A 208 -2.07 -10.91 -22.68
N GLN A 209 -2.17 -12.21 -22.44
CA GLN A 209 -3.38 -12.88 -21.95
C GLN A 209 -3.70 -12.46 -20.51
N VAL A 210 -2.68 -12.39 -19.64
CA VAL A 210 -2.83 -11.86 -18.27
C VAL A 210 -3.39 -10.44 -18.29
N ALA A 211 -2.79 -9.55 -19.11
CA ALA A 211 -3.25 -8.17 -19.22
C ALA A 211 -4.70 -8.07 -19.75
N GLN A 212 -5.09 -8.95 -20.67
CA GLN A 212 -6.47 -9.01 -21.18
C GLN A 212 -7.44 -9.52 -20.09
N LEU A 213 -7.13 -10.64 -19.44
CA LEU A 213 -7.95 -11.18 -18.36
C LEU A 213 -8.20 -10.15 -17.26
N LYS A 214 -7.15 -9.45 -16.83
CA LYS A 214 -7.29 -8.38 -15.82
C LYS A 214 -8.19 -7.23 -16.31
N ARG A 215 -8.04 -6.79 -17.56
CA ARG A 215 -8.93 -5.76 -18.13
C ARG A 215 -10.39 -6.22 -18.25
N ASP A 216 -10.61 -7.51 -18.44
CA ASP A 216 -11.95 -8.11 -18.51
C ASP A 216 -12.56 -8.38 -17.10
N GLY A 217 -11.90 -7.89 -16.03
CA GLY A 217 -12.33 -8.02 -14.65
C GLY A 217 -12.17 -9.44 -14.07
N VAL A 218 -11.28 -10.25 -14.65
CA VAL A 218 -11.01 -11.62 -14.15
C VAL A 218 -9.99 -11.55 -13.02
N THR A 219 -10.33 -12.12 -11.87
CA THR A 219 -9.42 -12.26 -10.74
C THR A 219 -8.49 -13.45 -10.95
N ILE A 220 -7.18 -13.22 -10.88
CA ILE A 220 -6.15 -14.25 -11.09
C ILE A 220 -5.45 -14.54 -9.77
N TYR A 221 -5.52 -15.79 -9.34
CA TYR A 221 -4.75 -16.37 -8.25
C TYR A 221 -3.60 -17.21 -8.81
N THR A 222 -2.42 -17.13 -8.21
CA THR A 222 -1.25 -17.88 -8.66
C THR A 222 -0.55 -18.61 -7.52
N ILE A 223 -0.14 -19.84 -7.75
CA ILE A 223 0.67 -20.64 -6.82
C ILE A 223 1.96 -21.04 -7.51
N GLY A 224 3.08 -20.60 -6.95
CA GLY A 224 4.40 -21.13 -7.25
C GLY A 224 4.73 -22.30 -6.34
N ILE A 225 5.18 -23.41 -6.90
CA ILE A 225 5.61 -24.60 -6.14
C ILE A 225 7.12 -24.73 -6.22
N ALA A 226 7.80 -24.76 -5.06
CA ALA A 226 9.24 -24.92 -4.94
C ALA A 226 10.07 -23.88 -5.71
N LEU A 227 9.57 -22.67 -5.81
CA LEU A 227 10.27 -21.55 -6.45
C LEU A 227 11.16 -20.77 -5.47
N ASP A 228 11.71 -21.48 -4.47
CA ASP A 228 12.67 -20.94 -3.52
C ASP A 228 14.07 -20.87 -4.17
N GLY A 229 14.89 -19.98 -3.63
CA GLY A 229 16.25 -19.77 -4.13
C GLY A 229 16.35 -18.82 -5.32
N ASN A 230 17.58 -18.34 -5.56
CA ASN A 230 17.87 -17.31 -6.55
C ASN A 230 17.62 -17.75 -7.99
N GLN A 231 17.84 -19.06 -8.30
CA GLN A 231 17.64 -19.61 -9.65
C GLN A 231 16.18 -19.55 -10.10
N ASN A 232 15.23 -19.53 -9.18
CA ASN A 232 13.79 -19.52 -9.46
C ASN A 232 13.17 -18.13 -9.26
N GLN A 233 13.97 -17.11 -8.94
CA GLN A 233 13.48 -15.76 -8.65
C GLN A 233 12.64 -15.21 -9.80
N ALA A 234 13.10 -15.32 -11.03
CA ALA A 234 12.37 -14.80 -12.18
C ALA A 234 10.99 -15.47 -12.37
N ALA A 235 10.89 -16.79 -12.16
CA ALA A 235 9.62 -17.50 -12.22
C ALA A 235 8.67 -17.08 -11.09
N ARG A 236 9.19 -16.95 -9.87
CA ARG A 236 8.43 -16.51 -8.70
C ARG A 236 7.88 -15.09 -8.87
N GLU A 237 8.74 -14.14 -9.27
CA GLU A 237 8.32 -12.75 -9.50
C GLU A 237 7.31 -12.65 -10.66
N TYR A 238 7.48 -13.48 -11.68
CA TYR A 238 6.52 -13.51 -12.79
C TYR A 238 5.14 -14.02 -12.33
N LEU A 239 5.05 -15.16 -11.62
CA LEU A 239 3.78 -15.64 -11.06
C LEU A 239 3.15 -14.63 -10.10
N LYS A 240 3.97 -13.94 -9.28
CA LYS A 240 3.52 -12.86 -8.43
C LYS A 240 2.89 -11.71 -9.26
N SER A 241 3.51 -11.33 -10.38
CA SER A 241 3.01 -10.27 -11.26
C SER A 241 1.74 -10.66 -12.03
N MET A 242 1.53 -11.97 -12.27
CA MET A 242 0.30 -12.48 -12.89
C MET A 242 -0.91 -12.35 -11.96
N ALA A 243 -0.73 -12.49 -10.66
CA ALA A 243 -1.80 -12.36 -9.68
C ALA A 243 -2.45 -10.97 -9.75
N THR A 244 -3.75 -10.88 -9.50
CA THR A 244 -4.48 -9.60 -9.50
C THR A 244 -4.07 -8.73 -8.32
N SER A 245 -3.75 -9.34 -7.18
CA SER A 245 -3.22 -8.63 -6.00
C SER A 245 -2.10 -9.44 -5.33
N PRO A 246 -1.27 -8.84 -4.49
CA PRO A 246 -0.25 -9.56 -3.73
C PRO A 246 -0.80 -10.68 -2.84
N SER A 247 -2.01 -10.53 -2.33
CA SER A 247 -2.71 -11.55 -1.53
C SER A 247 -3.14 -12.77 -2.35
N HIS A 248 -3.23 -12.65 -3.67
CA HIS A 248 -3.59 -13.72 -4.59
C HIS A 248 -2.38 -14.52 -5.09
N PHE A 249 -1.19 -14.25 -4.58
CA PHE A 249 0.00 -15.05 -4.85
C PHE A 249 0.43 -15.84 -3.62
N ARG A 250 0.79 -17.11 -3.80
CA ARG A 250 1.46 -17.94 -2.79
C ARG A 250 2.64 -18.67 -3.41
N ASN A 251 3.76 -18.75 -2.68
CA ASN A 251 4.87 -19.61 -3.00
C ASN A 251 4.98 -20.71 -1.93
N ILE A 252 4.95 -21.96 -2.33
CA ILE A 252 4.94 -23.13 -1.43
C ILE A 252 6.25 -23.88 -1.63
N THR A 253 6.98 -24.17 -0.54
CA THR A 253 8.18 -25.02 -0.60
C THR A 253 7.82 -26.49 -0.81
N ASP A 254 8.71 -27.30 -1.38
CA ASP A 254 8.49 -28.74 -1.50
C ASP A 254 8.19 -29.43 -0.15
N ALA A 255 8.82 -28.97 0.92
CA ALA A 255 8.61 -29.50 2.27
C ALA A 255 7.17 -29.30 2.78
N ASN A 256 6.53 -28.22 2.35
CA ASN A 256 5.18 -27.82 2.79
C ASN A 256 4.09 -28.13 1.77
N LEU A 257 4.44 -28.64 0.59
CA LEU A 257 3.50 -28.82 -0.52
C LEU A 257 2.26 -29.63 -0.13
N ASN A 258 2.46 -30.77 0.53
CA ASN A 258 1.37 -31.70 0.89
C ASN A 258 0.37 -31.13 1.91
N THR A 259 0.80 -30.15 2.70
CA THR A 259 -0.04 -29.54 3.76
C THR A 259 -0.61 -28.21 3.36
N GLN A 260 0.15 -27.39 2.62
CA GLN A 260 -0.23 -26.01 2.31
C GLN A 260 -1.05 -25.89 1.02
N LEU A 261 -0.79 -26.69 -0.01
CA LEU A 261 -1.48 -26.53 -1.30
C LEU A 261 -3.01 -26.75 -1.15
N GLU A 262 -3.41 -27.80 -0.48
CA GLU A 262 -4.83 -28.09 -0.22
C GLU A 262 -5.45 -26.98 0.64
N THR A 263 -4.76 -26.58 1.73
CA THR A 263 -5.25 -25.53 2.64
C THR A 263 -5.49 -24.20 1.91
N ILE A 264 -4.53 -23.76 1.08
CA ILE A 264 -4.63 -22.52 0.28
C ILE A 264 -5.80 -22.61 -0.71
N LEU A 265 -5.95 -23.74 -1.40
CA LEU A 265 -7.03 -23.89 -2.36
C LEU A 265 -8.41 -23.95 -1.68
N ILE A 266 -8.52 -24.55 -0.50
CA ILE A 266 -9.77 -24.52 0.29
C ILE A 266 -10.07 -23.09 0.77
N GLU A 267 -9.06 -22.36 1.24
CA GLU A 267 -9.21 -20.95 1.63
C GLU A 267 -9.71 -20.11 0.44
N TRP A 268 -9.10 -20.27 -0.74
CA TRP A 268 -9.51 -19.53 -1.94
C TRP A 268 -10.90 -19.97 -2.45
N ALA A 269 -11.27 -21.26 -2.33
CA ALA A 269 -12.62 -21.69 -2.64
C ALA A 269 -13.68 -21.03 -1.73
N ALA A 270 -13.37 -20.88 -0.44
CA ALA A 270 -14.24 -20.19 0.50
C ALA A 270 -14.38 -18.71 0.15
N GLN A 271 -13.29 -18.03 -0.24
CA GLN A 271 -13.30 -16.64 -0.70
C GLN A 271 -14.12 -16.46 -1.98
N ILE A 272 -13.94 -17.32 -2.97
CA ILE A 272 -14.71 -17.30 -4.24
C ILE A 272 -16.22 -17.55 -4.00
N ASN A 273 -16.57 -18.34 -2.99
CA ASN A 273 -17.95 -18.60 -2.60
C ASN A 273 -18.57 -17.47 -1.74
N GLU A 274 -17.78 -16.50 -1.30
CA GLU A 274 -18.36 -15.30 -0.67
C GLU A 274 -19.03 -14.42 -1.72
N VAL A 275 -20.22 -13.93 -1.42
CA VAL A 275 -20.79 -12.81 -2.19
C VAL A 275 -20.19 -11.53 -1.63
N HIS A 276 -19.15 -11.07 -2.27
CA HIS A 276 -18.37 -9.92 -1.80
C HIS A 276 -19.22 -8.65 -1.74
N ALA A 277 -18.91 -7.76 -0.80
CA ALA A 277 -19.53 -6.43 -0.72
C ALA A 277 -19.29 -5.60 -1.98
N GLY A 278 -18.18 -5.87 -2.68
CA GLY A 278 -17.83 -5.25 -3.95
C GLY A 278 -16.75 -6.01 -4.69
N THR A 279 -16.69 -5.78 -6.00
CA THR A 279 -15.70 -6.35 -6.93
C THR A 279 -15.11 -5.26 -7.80
N ASN A 280 -14.07 -5.56 -8.58
CA ASN A 280 -13.38 -4.59 -9.44
C ASN A 280 -12.97 -3.33 -8.68
N ALA A 281 -12.53 -3.49 -7.44
CA ALA A 281 -12.22 -2.40 -6.55
C ALA A 281 -10.84 -1.82 -6.85
N VAL A 282 -10.80 -0.50 -7.08
CA VAL A 282 -9.58 0.26 -7.32
C VAL A 282 -9.55 1.46 -6.38
N MET A 283 -8.49 1.57 -5.58
CA MET A 283 -8.26 2.72 -4.71
C MET A 283 -7.22 3.65 -5.34
N VAL A 284 -7.55 4.95 -5.34
CA VAL A 284 -6.63 6.01 -5.80
C VAL A 284 -6.39 6.98 -4.67
N ASP A 285 -5.13 7.13 -4.28
CA ASP A 285 -4.66 8.09 -3.26
C ASP A 285 -3.84 9.18 -3.93
N VAL A 286 -4.26 10.44 -3.81
CA VAL A 286 -3.55 11.60 -4.35
C VAL A 286 -2.77 12.27 -3.22
N ILE A 287 -1.45 12.16 -3.24
CA ILE A 287 -0.56 12.75 -2.23
C ILE A 287 -0.71 14.27 -2.20
N ASN A 288 -0.63 14.85 -1.01
CA ASN A 288 -0.54 16.31 -0.84
C ASN A 288 0.88 16.79 -1.17
N ASP A 289 1.18 16.81 -2.46
CA ASP A 289 2.49 17.11 -3.03
C ASP A 289 2.99 18.55 -2.78
N GLY A 290 2.13 19.42 -2.25
CA GLY A 290 2.55 20.72 -1.72
C GLY A 290 3.43 20.60 -0.47
N PHE A 291 3.30 19.53 0.29
CA PHE A 291 3.96 19.34 1.58
C PHE A 291 4.75 18.03 1.70
N PHE A 292 4.49 17.04 0.86
CA PHE A 292 5.11 15.72 0.93
C PHE A 292 5.65 15.26 -0.42
N ASP A 293 6.74 14.52 -0.37
CA ASP A 293 7.27 13.76 -1.50
C ASP A 293 6.97 12.27 -1.31
N PHE A 294 6.69 11.58 -2.40
CA PHE A 294 6.64 10.12 -2.43
C PHE A 294 8.04 9.53 -2.27
N VAL A 295 8.17 8.46 -1.49
CA VAL A 295 9.44 7.78 -1.25
C VAL A 295 9.45 6.37 -1.82
N SER A 296 8.51 5.53 -1.39
CA SER A 296 8.40 4.13 -1.81
C SER A 296 7.02 3.58 -1.50
N ALA A 297 6.68 2.47 -2.12
CA ALA A 297 5.45 1.72 -1.86
C ALA A 297 5.71 0.22 -1.86
N ASP A 298 4.82 -0.53 -1.20
CA ASP A 298 4.78 -1.98 -1.31
C ASP A 298 4.43 -2.43 -2.73
N ASP A 299 4.82 -3.64 -3.08
CA ASP A 299 4.38 -4.28 -4.31
C ASP A 299 2.85 -4.35 -4.38
N GLY A 300 2.27 -3.94 -5.52
CA GLY A 300 0.82 -3.86 -5.71
C GLY A 300 0.28 -2.43 -5.69
N LEU A 301 1.08 -1.43 -5.28
CA LEU A 301 0.81 -0.02 -5.51
C LEU A 301 1.59 0.49 -6.72
N THR A 302 0.89 1.17 -7.61
CA THR A 302 1.50 1.86 -8.77
C THR A 302 1.51 3.35 -8.49
N TYR A 303 2.69 4.00 -8.55
CA TYR A 303 2.82 5.44 -8.39
C TYR A 303 2.91 6.14 -9.74
N ASP A 304 2.04 7.13 -9.95
CA ASP A 304 2.09 8.07 -11.07
C ASP A 304 2.76 9.38 -10.63
N GLY A 305 3.97 9.61 -11.14
CA GLY A 305 4.76 10.80 -10.79
C GLY A 305 4.22 12.11 -11.36
N ASP A 306 3.41 12.10 -12.40
CA ASP A 306 2.77 13.31 -12.97
C ASP A 306 1.51 13.66 -12.20
N ALA A 307 0.64 12.68 -11.95
CA ALA A 307 -0.59 12.87 -11.17
C ALA A 307 -0.36 12.94 -9.65
N LYS A 308 0.84 12.59 -9.16
CA LYS A 308 1.18 12.46 -7.73
C LYS A 308 0.23 11.53 -7.00
N SER A 309 -0.17 10.46 -7.65
CA SER A 309 -1.16 9.51 -7.15
C SER A 309 -0.63 8.09 -7.08
N LEU A 310 -1.18 7.34 -6.12
CA LEU A 310 -0.97 5.91 -5.94
C LEU A 310 -2.25 5.18 -6.31
N THR A 311 -2.13 4.15 -7.11
CA THR A 311 -3.25 3.27 -7.48
C THR A 311 -3.03 1.89 -6.91
N TRP A 312 -4.03 1.38 -6.18
CA TRP A 312 -4.10 0.02 -5.68
C TRP A 312 -5.24 -0.72 -6.35
N ASP A 313 -4.91 -1.72 -7.18
CA ASP A 313 -5.87 -2.64 -7.76
C ASP A 313 -6.15 -3.76 -6.74
N ILE A 314 -7.34 -3.74 -6.14
CA ILE A 314 -7.73 -4.64 -5.04
C ILE A 314 -8.47 -5.86 -5.59
N GLY A 315 -9.26 -5.68 -6.65
CA GLY A 315 -10.16 -6.71 -7.18
C GLY A 315 -11.39 -6.91 -6.30
N ASP A 316 -11.49 -8.07 -5.63
CA ASP A 316 -12.61 -8.39 -4.75
C ASP A 316 -12.40 -7.80 -3.35
N ILE A 317 -13.45 -7.19 -2.79
CA ILE A 317 -13.43 -6.65 -1.43
C ILE A 317 -13.82 -7.77 -0.46
N LEU A 318 -12.81 -8.29 0.25
CA LEU A 318 -12.95 -9.43 1.15
C LEU A 318 -13.50 -9.03 2.52
N LYS A 319 -14.07 -10.00 3.24
CA LYS A 319 -14.38 -9.86 4.66
C LYS A 319 -13.13 -9.70 5.51
N ALA A 320 -12.06 -10.40 5.16
CA ALA A 320 -10.74 -10.19 5.76
C ALA A 320 -10.18 -8.81 5.39
N GLU A 321 -9.55 -8.13 6.33
CA GLU A 321 -8.86 -6.86 6.06
C GLU A 321 -7.76 -7.06 5.01
N GLN A 322 -7.85 -6.30 3.92
CA GLN A 322 -6.79 -6.20 2.92
C GLN A 322 -6.06 -4.88 3.17
N SER A 323 -4.73 -4.90 3.20
CA SER A 323 -3.97 -3.70 3.49
C SER A 323 -2.66 -3.62 2.72
N ILE A 324 -2.18 -2.39 2.50
CA ILE A 324 -0.94 -2.08 1.80
C ILE A 324 -0.33 -0.82 2.38
N THR A 325 0.99 -0.64 2.25
CA THR A 325 1.68 0.53 2.78
C THR A 325 2.50 1.27 1.73
N PHE A 326 2.71 2.57 1.98
CA PHE A 326 3.64 3.40 1.25
C PHE A 326 4.30 4.42 2.17
N LYS A 327 5.41 5.02 1.71
CA LYS A 327 6.16 6.02 2.46
C LYS A 327 6.12 7.38 1.78
N ILE A 328 5.95 8.41 2.60
CA ILE A 328 6.06 9.82 2.20
C ILE A 328 7.08 10.53 3.09
N LYS A 329 7.69 11.58 2.56
CA LYS A 329 8.62 12.43 3.30
C LYS A 329 8.14 13.87 3.30
N PRO A 330 8.09 14.55 4.46
CA PRO A 330 7.83 15.98 4.49
C PRO A 330 8.87 16.76 3.70
N LYS A 331 8.43 17.76 2.93
CA LYS A 331 9.30 18.72 2.29
C LYS A 331 9.84 19.71 3.32
N ASP A 332 10.99 20.29 3.04
CA ASP A 332 11.56 21.33 3.89
C ASP A 332 10.72 22.63 3.85
N GLY A 333 10.85 23.45 4.89
CA GLY A 333 10.39 24.84 4.91
C GLY A 333 8.95 25.05 5.37
N TRP A 334 8.27 24.03 5.96
CA TRP A 334 6.98 24.22 6.60
C TRP A 334 6.93 23.64 8.02
N THR A 335 6.01 24.18 8.82
CA THR A 335 5.71 23.73 10.18
C THR A 335 4.20 23.69 10.40
N GLY A 336 3.78 23.10 11.52
CA GLY A 336 2.38 22.90 11.85
C GLY A 336 1.84 21.58 11.30
N THR A 337 0.53 21.47 11.16
CA THR A 337 -0.18 20.22 10.81
C THR A 337 -0.68 20.28 9.38
N LYS A 338 -0.44 19.22 8.62
CA LYS A 338 -0.88 19.08 7.21
C LYS A 338 -1.45 17.71 6.95
N ASP A 339 -2.49 17.67 6.12
CA ASP A 339 -3.06 16.45 5.57
C ASP A 339 -2.07 15.78 4.63
N THR A 340 -1.96 14.45 4.70
CA THR A 340 -1.00 13.66 3.90
C THR A 340 -1.44 13.47 2.45
N ASN A 341 -2.74 13.62 2.15
CA ASN A 341 -3.28 13.50 0.79
C ASN A 341 -4.31 14.61 0.49
N LYS A 342 -4.57 14.80 -0.79
CA LYS A 342 -5.65 15.67 -1.32
C LYS A 342 -6.97 14.90 -1.41
N SER A 343 -6.90 13.61 -1.70
CA SER A 343 -8.05 12.69 -1.74
C SER A 343 -7.57 11.25 -1.65
N CYS A 344 -8.41 10.35 -1.14
CA CYS A 344 -8.21 8.92 -1.18
C CYS A 344 -9.56 8.25 -1.41
N LYS A 345 -9.79 7.73 -2.63
CA LYS A 345 -11.08 7.20 -3.07
C LYS A 345 -10.97 5.76 -3.52
N LEU A 346 -11.93 4.95 -3.08
CA LEU A 346 -12.15 3.60 -3.55
C LEU A 346 -13.37 3.60 -4.49
N ASN A 347 -13.16 3.18 -5.73
CA ASN A 347 -14.22 2.89 -6.69
C ASN A 347 -14.37 1.38 -6.84
N TYR A 348 -15.59 0.88 -6.87
CA TYR A 348 -15.86 -0.56 -6.97
C TYR A 348 -17.24 -0.83 -7.59
N THR A 349 -17.49 -2.06 -7.95
CA THR A 349 -18.82 -2.54 -8.36
C THR A 349 -19.47 -3.23 -7.15
N LYS A 350 -20.64 -2.77 -6.71
CA LYS A 350 -21.40 -3.41 -5.63
C LYS A 350 -21.92 -4.78 -6.06
N HIS A 351 -22.36 -5.60 -5.09
CA HIS A 351 -22.93 -6.93 -5.33
C HIS A 351 -24.14 -6.92 -6.27
N ASP A 352 -24.87 -5.81 -6.37
CA ASP A 352 -26.01 -5.62 -7.27
C ASP A 352 -25.64 -5.13 -8.67
N GLY A 353 -24.33 -5.02 -8.97
CA GLY A 353 -23.78 -4.53 -10.22
C GLY A 353 -23.73 -3.00 -10.35
N THR A 354 -24.20 -2.24 -9.35
CA THR A 354 -24.15 -0.78 -9.39
C THR A 354 -22.78 -0.22 -8.95
N PRO A 355 -22.38 0.96 -9.44
CA PRO A 355 -21.15 1.61 -8.97
C PRO A 355 -21.21 1.97 -7.48
N GLY A 356 -20.10 1.78 -6.78
CA GLY A 356 -19.86 2.22 -5.42
C GLY A 356 -18.63 3.13 -5.34
N GLU A 357 -18.68 4.12 -4.46
CA GLU A 357 -17.53 4.98 -4.12
C GLU A 357 -17.48 5.17 -2.60
N VAL A 358 -16.28 5.08 -2.02
CA VAL A 358 -16.00 5.41 -0.61
C VAL A 358 -14.73 6.24 -0.56
N GLU A 359 -14.71 7.27 0.30
CA GLU A 359 -13.55 8.13 0.51
C GLU A 359 -12.98 7.94 1.92
N ALA A 360 -11.65 7.82 2.03
CA ALA A 360 -10.95 7.74 3.31
C ALA A 360 -10.57 9.15 3.81
N PRO A 361 -10.64 9.40 5.14
CA PRO A 361 -10.09 10.62 5.71
C PRO A 361 -8.58 10.68 5.55
N SER A 362 -8.03 11.90 5.49
CA SER A 362 -6.59 12.11 5.43
C SER A 362 -5.97 12.06 6.84
N PRO A 363 -4.99 11.19 7.11
CA PRO A 363 -4.18 11.33 8.30
C PRO A 363 -3.31 12.60 8.21
N GLN A 364 -2.97 13.15 9.37
CA GLN A 364 -2.24 14.41 9.47
C GLN A 364 -0.84 14.18 10.02
N VAL A 365 0.13 14.91 9.47
CA VAL A 365 1.50 14.99 9.99
C VAL A 365 1.71 16.38 10.57
N THR A 366 2.30 16.43 11.78
CA THR A 366 2.68 17.67 12.45
C THR A 366 4.20 17.81 12.49
N ILE A 367 4.72 18.89 11.91
CA ILE A 367 6.14 19.25 12.01
C ILE A 367 6.24 20.38 13.06
N ALA A 368 6.90 20.10 14.17
CA ALA A 368 7.14 21.09 15.20
C ALA A 368 8.03 22.25 14.68
N ALA A 369 7.70 23.47 15.07
CA ALA A 369 8.61 24.58 14.81
C ALA A 369 9.88 24.39 15.66
N VAL A 370 11.03 24.48 15.00
CA VAL A 370 12.30 24.59 15.73
C VAL A 370 12.38 25.99 16.30
N VAL A 371 12.54 26.10 17.60
CA VAL A 371 12.49 27.39 18.32
C VAL A 371 13.76 27.62 19.13
N GLY A 372 14.06 28.88 19.33
CA GLY A 372 15.10 29.38 20.26
C GLY A 372 14.55 30.50 21.13
N SER A 373 15.43 31.28 21.71
CA SER A 373 15.09 32.51 22.45
C SER A 373 15.90 33.70 21.95
N LEU A 374 15.40 34.90 22.17
CA LEU A 374 16.06 36.16 21.87
C LEU A 374 15.95 37.11 23.03
N THR A 375 17.06 37.51 23.62
CA THR A 375 17.10 38.48 24.68
C THR A 375 17.51 39.85 24.16
N VAL A 376 16.68 40.84 24.40
CA VAL A 376 16.97 42.27 24.09
C VAL A 376 17.31 43.00 25.40
N THR A 377 18.46 43.68 25.39
CA THR A 377 18.90 44.51 26.52
C THR A 377 18.92 45.95 26.07
N LYS A 378 18.27 46.83 26.82
CA LYS A 378 18.29 48.28 26.66
C LYS A 378 19.19 48.93 27.74
N THR A 379 20.09 49.78 27.30
CA THR A 379 20.86 50.64 28.19
C THR A 379 20.60 52.10 27.86
N VAL A 380 20.31 52.93 28.80
CA VAL A 380 20.16 54.38 28.64
C VAL A 380 21.40 55.05 29.25
N VAL A 381 22.13 55.79 28.38
CA VAL A 381 23.33 56.55 28.82
C VAL A 381 22.92 58.00 28.95
N MET A 382 23.03 58.55 30.15
CA MET A 382 22.75 59.94 30.41
C MET A 382 24.03 60.78 30.26
N PRO A 383 23.92 62.10 29.90
CA PRO A 383 25.05 62.99 29.86
C PRO A 383 25.85 63.03 31.17
N GLU A 384 27.16 63.28 31.11
CA GLU A 384 28.03 63.37 32.28
C GLU A 384 27.56 64.47 33.25
N GLY A 385 27.36 64.10 34.52
CA GLY A 385 26.85 64.96 35.54
C GLY A 385 25.34 65.12 35.62
N ASP A 386 24.58 64.49 34.74
CA ASP A 386 23.12 64.49 34.77
C ASP A 386 22.58 63.49 35.81
N THR A 387 21.72 63.96 36.71
CA THR A 387 21.11 63.14 37.78
C THR A 387 19.66 62.72 37.51
N THR A 388 19.17 62.96 36.29
CA THR A 388 17.82 62.59 35.90
C THR A 388 17.68 61.07 35.91
N SER A 389 16.72 60.55 36.69
CA SER A 389 16.43 59.12 36.73
C SER A 389 15.62 58.66 35.52
N VAL A 390 16.10 57.63 34.89
CA VAL A 390 15.39 56.91 33.80
C VAL A 390 14.81 55.58 34.30
N LYS A 391 14.92 55.32 35.62
CA LYS A 391 14.31 54.15 36.25
C LYS A 391 12.79 54.11 36.00
N ASP A 392 12.28 52.91 35.84
CA ASP A 392 10.87 52.60 35.59
C ASP A 392 10.31 53.09 34.22
N ARG A 393 11.20 53.62 33.36
CA ARG A 393 10.81 53.93 31.96
C ARG A 393 10.60 52.63 31.19
N GLU A 394 9.55 52.62 30.33
CA GLU A 394 9.20 51.50 29.47
C GLU A 394 9.58 51.80 28.03
N TYR A 395 10.23 50.83 27.41
CA TYR A 395 10.53 50.79 25.97
C TYR A 395 9.91 49.56 25.39
N THR A 396 9.28 49.69 24.22
CA THR A 396 8.66 48.54 23.54
C THR A 396 9.59 48.04 22.45
N PHE A 397 9.99 46.78 22.50
CA PHE A 397 10.73 46.11 21.47
C PHE A 397 9.84 45.17 20.71
N THR A 398 9.93 45.22 19.38
CA THR A 398 9.23 44.32 18.47
C THR A 398 10.27 43.53 17.66
N ILE A 399 10.11 42.21 17.63
CA ILE A 399 10.87 41.30 16.78
C ILE A 399 9.98 40.88 15.62
N GLN A 400 10.54 40.88 14.41
CA GLN A 400 9.80 40.52 13.21
C GLN A 400 10.63 39.69 12.22
N SER A 401 10.07 38.58 11.75
CA SER A 401 10.63 37.74 10.68
C SER A 401 9.51 37.04 9.93
N GLY A 402 9.45 37.16 8.61
CA GLY A 402 8.46 36.49 7.77
C GLY A 402 7.02 36.65 8.29
N GLY A 403 6.46 35.57 8.80
CA GLY A 403 5.11 35.56 9.38
C GLY A 403 5.06 35.66 10.91
N HIS A 404 6.20 35.84 11.60
CA HIS A 404 6.26 35.94 13.08
C HIS A 404 6.54 37.36 13.52
N THR A 405 5.71 37.88 14.40
CA THR A 405 5.88 39.18 15.06
C THR A 405 5.50 39.05 16.53
N ASP A 406 6.38 39.50 17.42
CA ASP A 406 6.11 39.57 18.85
C ASP A 406 6.66 40.90 19.43
N SER A 407 6.00 41.40 20.46
CA SER A 407 6.36 42.67 21.08
C SER A 407 6.35 42.56 22.60
N LYS A 408 7.45 42.99 23.23
CA LYS A 408 7.58 43.00 24.71
C LYS A 408 8.13 44.32 25.19
N LYS A 409 7.77 44.67 26.45
CA LYS A 409 8.28 45.87 27.10
C LYS A 409 9.53 45.55 27.89
N VAL A 410 10.50 46.45 27.83
CA VAL A 410 11.68 46.54 28.71
C VAL A 410 11.49 47.67 29.67
N VAL A 411 11.59 47.38 30.95
CA VAL A 411 11.54 48.39 32.05
C VAL A 411 12.99 48.64 32.49
N ILE A 412 13.38 49.91 32.58
CA ILE A 412 14.70 50.29 33.03
C ILE A 412 14.83 50.21 34.53
N GLY A 413 15.83 49.50 35.04
CA GLY A 413 16.15 49.37 36.44
C GLY A 413 17.13 50.43 36.96
N ASP A 414 17.62 50.20 38.20
CA ASP A 414 18.50 51.12 38.94
C ASP A 414 19.85 51.43 38.21
N ASN A 415 20.29 50.50 37.35
CA ASN A 415 21.57 50.64 36.59
C ASN A 415 21.37 51.26 35.21
N ASN A 416 20.27 51.94 34.95
CA ASN A 416 19.90 52.45 33.64
C ASN A 416 19.84 51.36 32.54
N THR A 417 19.63 50.10 32.93
CA THR A 417 19.51 48.97 32.02
C THR A 417 18.25 48.21 32.32
N GLY A 418 17.72 47.56 31.28
CA GLY A 418 16.64 46.58 31.36
C GLY A 418 16.75 45.54 30.27
N SER A 419 16.21 44.40 30.46
CA SER A 419 16.19 43.33 29.45
C SER A 419 14.87 42.57 29.41
N VAL A 420 14.58 42.00 28.25
CA VAL A 420 13.43 41.13 28.06
C VAL A 420 13.84 39.96 27.14
N THR A 421 13.33 38.78 27.46
CA THR A 421 13.55 37.58 26.62
C THR A 421 12.26 37.22 25.92
N PHE A 422 12.35 37.01 24.63
CA PHE A 422 11.34 36.38 23.78
C PHE A 422 11.65 34.87 23.72
N ASP A 423 10.77 34.07 24.28
CA ASP A 423 10.90 32.60 24.31
C ASP A 423 10.09 31.95 23.21
N ASN A 424 10.47 30.74 22.79
CA ASN A 424 9.81 29.98 21.75
C ASN A 424 9.71 30.72 20.41
N VAL A 425 10.75 31.49 20.09
CA VAL A 425 10.88 32.23 18.83
C VAL A 425 11.30 31.24 17.73
N PRO A 426 10.56 31.11 16.63
CA PRO A 426 11.00 30.27 15.51
C PRO A 426 12.41 30.63 15.04
N VAL A 427 13.23 29.62 14.71
CA VAL A 427 14.59 29.90 14.18
C VAL A 427 14.51 30.70 12.89
N GLY A 428 15.41 31.69 12.75
CA GLY A 428 15.42 32.57 11.60
C GLY A 428 16.13 33.88 11.85
N GLU A 429 16.17 34.74 10.83
CA GLU A 429 16.69 36.10 10.93
C GLU A 429 15.55 37.05 11.31
N TYR A 430 15.74 37.79 12.36
CA TYR A 430 14.79 38.75 12.92
C TYR A 430 15.30 40.16 12.83
N THR A 431 14.41 41.11 12.51
CA THR A 431 14.65 42.54 12.70
C THR A 431 14.06 42.95 14.05
N VAL A 432 14.85 43.58 14.89
CA VAL A 432 14.46 44.13 16.19
C VAL A 432 14.26 45.64 16.03
N THR A 433 13.10 46.13 16.42
CA THR A 433 12.78 47.57 16.40
C THR A 433 12.39 48.03 17.79
N GLU A 434 12.74 49.29 18.12
CA GLU A 434 12.42 49.96 19.40
C GLU A 434 11.40 51.08 19.17
N ALA A 435 10.46 51.21 20.10
CA ALA A 435 9.55 52.33 20.21
C ALA A 435 9.55 52.90 21.64
N GLY A 436 9.31 54.20 21.76
CA GLY A 436 9.32 54.93 23.06
C GLY A 436 10.68 55.44 23.46
N ALA A 437 11.58 55.63 22.48
CA ALA A 437 12.95 56.09 22.74
C ALA A 437 13.06 57.57 23.21
N ASP A 438 12.06 58.42 22.92
CA ASP A 438 12.09 59.83 23.24
C ASP A 438 12.09 60.08 24.75
N ILE A 439 12.94 61.03 25.18
CA ILE A 439 13.05 61.49 26.55
C ILE A 439 12.84 62.99 26.53
N ASP A 440 11.84 63.50 27.26
CA ASP A 440 11.51 64.92 27.30
C ASP A 440 12.73 65.75 27.75
N GLY A 441 13.06 66.79 26.98
CA GLY A 441 14.20 67.68 27.24
C GLY A 441 15.54 67.17 26.73
N TYR A 442 15.57 65.99 26.05
CA TYR A 442 16.80 65.40 25.50
C TYR A 442 16.71 65.21 24.00
N ASN A 443 17.83 65.36 23.33
CA ASN A 443 18.03 64.89 21.95
C ASN A 443 18.57 63.45 22.01
N VAL A 444 17.67 62.47 21.83
CA VAL A 444 17.99 61.03 22.00
C VAL A 444 18.66 60.51 20.70
N VAL A 445 19.82 59.88 20.88
CA VAL A 445 20.47 59.11 19.82
C VAL A 445 20.40 57.64 20.15
N THR A 446 19.75 56.86 19.30
CA THR A 446 19.65 55.41 19.45
C THR A 446 20.69 54.70 18.65
N THR A 447 21.36 53.70 19.25
CA THR A 447 22.28 52.78 18.56
C THR A 447 21.90 51.36 18.89
N SER A 448 22.11 50.45 17.94
CA SER A 448 21.89 49.02 18.16
C SER A 448 23.16 48.20 17.91
N ASN A 449 23.22 47.03 18.52
CA ASN A 449 24.25 46.04 18.26
C ASN A 449 23.56 44.68 18.06
N PRO A 450 23.53 44.13 16.85
CA PRO A 450 24.13 44.65 15.59
C PRO A 450 23.51 45.96 15.10
N ALA A 451 24.31 46.77 14.39
CA ALA A 451 23.94 48.12 13.97
C ALA A 451 22.72 48.17 13.03
N ASP A 452 22.45 47.12 12.30
CA ASP A 452 21.28 46.94 11.42
C ASP A 452 20.03 46.41 12.13
N GLY A 453 20.11 46.11 13.43
CA GLY A 453 19.02 45.55 14.23
C GLY A 453 18.65 44.11 13.84
N LYS A 454 19.47 43.44 13.04
CA LYS A 454 19.20 42.06 12.62
C LYS A 454 19.87 41.02 13.51
N VAL A 455 19.14 40.02 13.94
CA VAL A 455 19.62 38.97 14.83
C VAL A 455 19.16 37.62 14.30
N LYS A 456 20.04 36.62 14.36
CA LYS A 456 19.70 35.24 14.01
C LYS A 456 19.36 34.50 15.27
N VAL A 457 18.14 33.95 15.34
CA VAL A 457 17.71 33.01 16.36
C VAL A 457 18.06 31.60 15.89
N ALA A 458 18.78 30.84 16.73
CA ALA A 458 19.16 29.46 16.47
C ALA A 458 18.45 28.53 17.49
N GLU A 459 18.44 27.24 17.18
CA GLU A 459 17.82 26.21 18.03
C GLU A 459 18.50 26.18 19.42
N GLY A 460 17.70 26.24 20.48
CA GLY A 460 18.17 26.05 21.85
C GLY A 460 19.04 27.16 22.39
N GLN A 461 19.10 28.32 21.76
CA GLN A 461 19.74 29.53 22.30
C GLN A 461 18.83 30.27 23.24
#